data_8949e969cb0577dcf07079ecba9149aa
#
_entry.id   8949e969cb0577dcf07079ecba9149aa
#
_cell.length_a   1.000
_cell.length_b   1.000
_cell.length_c   1.000
_cell.angle_alpha   90.00
_cell.angle_beta   90.00
_cell.angle_gamma   90.00
#
_symmetry.space_group_name_H-M   'P 1'
#
loop_
_entity.id
_entity.type
_entity.pdbx_description
1 polymer ?
#
loop_
_entity_poly.entity_id
_entity_poly.type
_entity_poly.pdbx_seq_one_letter_code
_entity_poly.pdbx_strand_id
1 'polypeptide(L)'
;MSVTSTRVMLYVEDVQVISDFFVTTLQAKIVANEPLPEGYRTINLQITDQLTLGLFPKAFIAKYSPEVLGPVPSLLFFTDDFDALYAQLGDGRPQMNGTFNFADPEGNYYVMAKNTT
;
A
#
# COMPACT_ATOMS: atom_id res chain seq x y z
N MET A 1 3.84 -24.74 -14.17
CA MET A 1 3.92 -23.28 -13.95
C MET A 1 5.03 -22.98 -12.98
N SER A 2 5.92 -22.07 -13.32
CA SER A 2 7.08 -21.77 -12.50
C SER A 2 6.85 -20.61 -11.50
N VAL A 3 5.99 -19.65 -11.83
CA VAL A 3 5.65 -18.57 -10.92
C VAL A 3 4.48 -19.00 -10.05
N THR A 4 4.66 -18.92 -8.72
CA THR A 4 3.67 -19.43 -7.77
C THR A 4 3.01 -18.34 -6.92
N SER A 5 3.61 -17.14 -6.85
CA SER A 5 3.02 -16.02 -6.13
C SER A 5 3.63 -14.72 -6.64
N THR A 6 2.98 -13.60 -6.29
CA THR A 6 3.41 -12.27 -6.72
C THR A 6 3.16 -11.29 -5.58
N ARG A 7 4.06 -10.34 -5.44
CA ARG A 7 3.96 -9.28 -4.44
C ARG A 7 4.18 -7.94 -5.13
N VAL A 8 3.36 -6.95 -4.77
CA VAL A 8 3.57 -5.58 -5.24
C VAL A 8 4.50 -4.88 -4.25
N MET A 9 5.54 -4.27 -4.77
CA MET A 9 6.56 -3.62 -3.94
C MET A 9 6.28 -2.12 -3.87
N LEU A 10 6.27 -1.58 -2.65
CA LEU A 10 6.19 -0.13 -2.43
C LEU A 10 7.47 0.32 -1.74
N TYR A 11 8.16 1.27 -2.35
CA TYR A 11 9.37 1.86 -1.78
C TYR A 11 8.97 3.18 -1.13
N VAL A 12 9.10 3.25 0.20
CA VAL A 12 8.55 4.34 1.00
C VAL A 12 9.65 4.93 1.90
N GLU A 13 9.40 6.14 2.40
CA GLU A 13 10.36 6.77 3.31
C GLU A 13 10.38 6.05 4.66
N ASP A 14 9.21 5.74 5.21
CA ASP A 14 9.08 5.13 6.54
C ASP A 14 8.10 3.97 6.48
N VAL A 15 8.64 2.73 6.50
CA VAL A 15 7.80 1.54 6.36
C VAL A 15 6.83 1.37 7.52
N GLN A 16 7.20 1.82 8.73
CA GLN A 16 6.31 1.68 9.88
C GLN A 16 5.09 2.61 9.76
N VAL A 17 5.31 3.86 9.36
CA VAL A 17 4.21 4.81 9.17
C VAL A 17 3.24 4.32 8.09
N ILE A 18 3.76 3.84 6.98
CA ILE A 18 2.92 3.35 5.88
C ILE A 18 2.21 2.06 6.27
N SER A 19 2.90 1.15 6.97
CA SER A 19 2.27 -0.07 7.48
C SER A 19 1.11 0.27 8.41
N ASP A 20 1.33 1.19 9.36
CA ASP A 20 0.28 1.59 10.31
C ASP A 20 -0.93 2.18 9.58
N PHE A 21 -0.69 2.97 8.54
CA PHE A 21 -1.77 3.55 7.73
C PHE A 21 -2.64 2.45 7.10
N PHE A 22 -2.03 1.47 6.44
CA PHE A 22 -2.80 0.41 5.79
C PHE A 22 -3.49 -0.50 6.80
N VAL A 23 -2.86 -0.76 7.94
CA VAL A 23 -3.48 -1.58 9.00
C VAL A 23 -4.71 -0.88 9.56
N THR A 24 -4.62 0.42 9.84
CA THR A 24 -5.72 1.16 10.48
C THR A 24 -6.84 1.53 9.51
N THR A 25 -6.54 1.75 8.24
CA THR A 25 -7.53 2.22 7.27
C THR A 25 -8.13 1.11 6.42
N LEU A 26 -7.31 0.17 5.96
CA LEU A 26 -7.76 -0.91 5.08
C LEU A 26 -7.75 -2.26 5.76
N GLN A 27 -7.46 -2.30 7.07
CA GLN A 27 -7.44 -3.52 7.86
C GLN A 27 -6.42 -4.54 7.32
N ALA A 28 -5.32 -4.05 6.78
CA ALA A 28 -4.25 -4.91 6.29
C ALA A 28 -3.67 -5.74 7.42
N LYS A 29 -3.19 -6.93 7.07
CA LYS A 29 -2.60 -7.84 8.04
C LYS A 29 -1.10 -7.91 7.83
N ILE A 30 -0.32 -7.68 8.89
CA ILE A 30 1.13 -7.84 8.83
C ILE A 30 1.45 -9.32 8.79
N VAL A 31 2.07 -9.78 7.70
CA VAL A 31 2.45 -11.19 7.54
C VAL A 31 3.95 -11.41 7.68
N ALA A 32 4.75 -10.35 7.63
CA ALA A 32 6.18 -10.41 7.92
C ALA A 32 6.68 -9.04 8.31
N ASN A 33 7.64 -8.99 9.23
CA ASN A 33 8.31 -7.77 9.67
C ASN A 33 9.74 -8.20 10.01
N GLU A 34 10.67 -7.97 9.09
CA GLU A 34 11.99 -8.57 9.17
C GLU A 34 13.09 -7.52 9.08
N PRO A 35 14.22 -7.77 9.78
CA PRO A 35 15.36 -6.85 9.69
C PRO A 35 16.04 -6.96 8.33
N LEU A 36 16.57 -5.83 7.89
CA LEU A 36 17.43 -5.71 6.73
C LEU A 36 18.80 -5.22 7.20
N PRO A 37 19.84 -5.31 6.35
CA PRO A 37 21.15 -4.75 6.72
C PRO A 37 21.07 -3.30 7.14
N GLU A 38 21.99 -2.89 8.03
CA GLU A 38 22.18 -1.51 8.48
C GLU A 38 20.98 -0.93 9.23
N GLY A 39 20.21 -1.78 9.90
CA GLY A 39 19.11 -1.32 10.75
C GLY A 39 17.82 -1.04 10.03
N TYR A 40 17.77 -1.23 8.72
CA TYR A 40 16.53 -1.10 7.95
C TYR A 40 15.60 -2.27 8.23
N ARG A 41 14.32 -2.10 7.90
CA ARG A 41 13.33 -3.17 8.07
C ARG A 41 12.41 -3.20 6.85
N THR A 42 11.88 -4.40 6.58
CA THR A 42 10.84 -4.59 5.57
C THR A 42 9.60 -5.15 6.24
N ILE A 43 8.43 -4.71 5.79
CA ILE A 43 7.14 -5.17 6.31
C ILE A 43 6.30 -5.62 5.13
N ASN A 44 5.76 -6.83 5.21
CA ASN A 44 4.84 -7.33 4.20
C ASN A 44 3.43 -7.30 4.75
N LEU A 45 2.51 -6.76 3.96
CA LEU A 45 1.12 -6.57 4.34
C LEU A 45 0.22 -7.35 3.41
N GLN A 46 -0.64 -8.20 3.96
CA GLN A 46 -1.69 -8.82 3.19
C GLN A 46 -2.90 -7.89 3.18
N ILE A 47 -3.29 -7.43 1.99
CA ILE A 47 -4.43 -6.54 1.79
C ILE A 47 -5.69 -7.38 1.52
N THR A 48 -5.58 -8.35 0.62
CA THR A 48 -6.62 -9.33 0.32
C THR A 48 -5.98 -10.70 0.23
N ASP A 49 -6.79 -11.75 0.04
CA ASP A 49 -6.27 -13.10 -0.16
C ASP A 49 -5.33 -13.18 -1.37
N GLN A 50 -5.44 -12.23 -2.28
CA GLN A 50 -4.73 -12.27 -3.57
C GLN A 50 -3.63 -11.22 -3.67
N LEU A 51 -3.55 -10.28 -2.73
CA LEU A 51 -2.59 -9.18 -2.82
C LEU A 51 -1.81 -8.99 -1.54
N THR A 52 -0.50 -9.07 -1.67
CA THR A 52 0.45 -8.69 -0.62
C THR A 52 1.29 -7.52 -1.10
N LEU A 53 1.45 -6.51 -0.25
CA LEU A 53 2.36 -5.39 -0.48
C LEU A 53 3.64 -5.62 0.30
N GLY A 54 4.79 -5.44 -0.37
CA GLY A 54 6.07 -5.48 0.31
C GLY A 54 6.60 -4.06 0.48
N LEU A 55 6.74 -3.60 1.71
CA LEU A 55 7.21 -2.25 2.01
C LEU A 55 8.70 -2.28 2.28
N PHE A 56 9.47 -1.50 1.52
CA PHE A 56 10.91 -1.33 1.72
C PHE A 56 11.25 0.14 1.84
N PRO A 57 12.24 0.51 2.67
CA PRO A 57 12.68 1.89 2.74
C PRO A 57 13.35 2.32 1.42
N LYS A 58 13.00 3.49 0.91
CA LYS A 58 13.65 4.04 -0.28
C LYS A 58 15.16 4.13 -0.10
N ALA A 59 15.63 4.52 1.09
CA ALA A 59 17.06 4.65 1.36
C ALA A 59 17.79 3.32 1.19
N PHE A 60 17.17 2.22 1.64
CA PHE A 60 17.74 0.88 1.47
C PHE A 60 17.80 0.51 -0.03
N ILE A 61 16.70 0.74 -0.75
CA ILE A 61 16.63 0.40 -2.19
C ILE A 61 17.62 1.25 -3.00
N ALA A 62 17.74 2.55 -2.69
CA ALA A 62 18.70 3.42 -3.37
C ALA A 62 20.13 2.92 -3.21
N LYS A 63 20.44 2.29 -2.07
CA LYS A 63 21.79 1.80 -1.79
C LYS A 63 22.05 0.43 -2.42
N TYR A 64 21.10 -0.48 -2.38
CA TYR A 64 21.34 -1.88 -2.74
C TYR A 64 20.74 -2.28 -4.09
N SER A 65 19.72 -1.60 -4.57
CA SER A 65 19.06 -1.94 -5.83
C SER A 65 18.49 -0.71 -6.50
N PRO A 66 19.32 0.31 -6.79
CA PRO A 66 18.81 1.59 -7.30
C PRO A 66 18.07 1.46 -8.63
N GLU A 67 18.34 0.42 -9.40
CA GLU A 67 17.71 0.22 -10.72
C GLU A 67 16.21 -0.07 -10.64
N VAL A 68 15.71 -0.51 -9.47
CA VAL A 68 14.27 -0.77 -9.32
C VAL A 68 13.53 0.39 -8.68
N LEU A 69 14.24 1.43 -8.23
CA LEU A 69 13.63 2.58 -7.59
C LEU A 69 12.92 3.44 -8.63
N GLY A 70 11.61 3.63 -8.46
CA GLY A 70 10.81 4.39 -9.39
C GLY A 70 9.54 4.90 -8.74
N PRO A 71 8.59 5.41 -9.52
CA PRO A 71 7.34 5.90 -8.97
C PRO A 71 6.54 4.78 -8.31
N VAL A 72 5.66 5.18 -7.37
CA VAL A 72 4.75 4.24 -6.71
C VAL A 72 3.80 3.67 -7.76
N PRO A 73 3.57 2.35 -7.77
CA PRO A 73 2.61 1.76 -8.71
C PRO A 73 1.20 2.26 -8.43
N SER A 74 0.38 2.33 -9.48
CA SER A 74 -1.02 2.69 -9.37
C SER A 74 -1.79 1.52 -8.77
N LEU A 75 -2.54 1.77 -7.71
CA LEU A 75 -3.37 0.75 -7.06
C LEU A 75 -4.79 1.25 -6.95
N LEU A 76 -5.73 0.39 -7.31
CA LEU A 76 -7.16 0.63 -7.12
C LEU A 76 -7.70 -0.50 -6.27
N PHE A 77 -8.37 -0.13 -5.17
CA PHE A 77 -8.96 -1.09 -4.25
C PHE A 77 -10.48 -1.07 -4.41
N PHE A 78 -11.12 -2.23 -4.37
CA PHE A 78 -12.57 -2.35 -4.33
C PHE A 78 -13.02 -2.64 -2.91
N THR A 79 -14.15 -2.06 -2.50
CA THR A 79 -14.64 -2.23 -1.14
C THR A 79 -16.15 -2.37 -1.12
N ASP A 80 -16.65 -3.16 -0.15
CA ASP A 80 -18.07 -3.21 0.19
C ASP A 80 -18.47 -2.12 1.20
N ASP A 81 -17.48 -1.36 1.69
CA ASP A 81 -17.68 -0.38 2.77
C ASP A 81 -17.31 1.02 2.29
N PHE A 82 -17.77 1.37 1.10
CA PHE A 82 -17.33 2.58 0.40
C PHE A 82 -17.64 3.85 1.18
N ASP A 83 -18.86 3.98 1.71
CA ASP A 83 -19.25 5.23 2.38
C ASP A 83 -18.45 5.47 3.65
N ALA A 84 -18.18 4.42 4.43
CA ALA A 84 -17.39 4.54 5.64
C ALA A 84 -15.93 4.91 5.31
N LEU A 85 -15.36 4.31 4.27
CA LEU A 85 -14.00 4.62 3.85
C LEU A 85 -13.91 6.03 3.26
N TYR A 86 -14.94 6.47 2.53
CA TYR A 86 -14.96 7.84 2.04
C TYR A 86 -14.99 8.85 3.20
N ALA A 87 -15.77 8.59 4.23
CA ALA A 87 -15.82 9.46 5.40
C ALA A 87 -14.46 9.53 6.10
N GLN A 88 -13.71 8.42 6.11
CA GLN A 88 -12.42 8.34 6.78
C GLN A 88 -11.28 8.89 5.92
N LEU A 89 -11.27 8.63 4.63
CA LEU A 89 -10.11 8.84 3.75
C LEU A 89 -10.33 9.88 2.67
N GLY A 90 -11.58 10.26 2.39
CA GLY A 90 -11.89 11.13 1.25
C GLY A 90 -11.37 12.56 1.36
N ASP A 91 -11.24 13.07 2.58
CA ASP A 91 -10.64 14.36 2.86
C ASP A 91 -11.24 15.48 1.99
N GLY A 92 -12.58 15.47 1.83
CA GLY A 92 -13.28 16.48 1.03
C GLY A 92 -13.12 16.35 -0.47
N ARG A 93 -12.42 15.33 -0.95
CA ARG A 93 -12.25 15.12 -2.40
C ARG A 93 -13.56 14.66 -3.02
N PRO A 94 -13.80 14.98 -4.30
CA PRO A 94 -15.04 14.56 -4.94
C PRO A 94 -15.07 13.08 -5.22
N GLN A 95 -16.27 12.50 -5.14
CA GLN A 95 -16.51 11.15 -5.68
C GLN A 95 -16.80 11.27 -7.17
N MET A 96 -16.38 10.28 -7.94
CA MET A 96 -16.61 10.24 -9.37
C MET A 96 -16.82 8.80 -9.82
N ASN A 97 -18.02 8.51 -10.34
CA ASN A 97 -18.36 7.17 -10.86
C ASN A 97 -18.10 6.04 -9.85
N GLY A 98 -18.47 6.25 -8.59
CA GLY A 98 -18.27 5.24 -7.55
C GLY A 98 -16.82 5.06 -7.14
N THR A 99 -15.99 6.10 -7.30
CA THR A 99 -14.59 6.09 -6.86
C THR A 99 -14.24 7.37 -6.12
N PHE A 100 -13.18 7.33 -5.34
CA PHE A 100 -12.51 8.52 -4.82
C PHE A 100 -11.02 8.24 -4.69
N ASN A 101 -10.24 9.32 -4.73
CA ASN A 101 -8.80 9.25 -4.52
C ASN A 101 -8.49 9.51 -3.06
N PHE A 102 -7.47 8.83 -2.53
CA PHE A 102 -6.98 9.09 -1.19
C PHE A 102 -5.46 9.00 -1.16
N ALA A 103 -4.86 9.64 -0.16
CA ALA A 103 -3.41 9.68 -0.03
C ALA A 103 -2.98 8.95 1.24
N ASP A 104 -1.81 8.31 1.18
CA ASP A 104 -1.15 7.82 2.38
C ASP A 104 -0.39 8.98 3.06
N PRO A 105 0.20 8.76 4.25
CA PRO A 105 0.91 9.82 4.97
C PRO A 105 2.09 10.43 4.22
N GLU A 106 2.61 9.76 3.20
CA GLU A 106 3.72 10.28 2.39
C GLU A 106 3.26 10.96 1.11
N GLY A 107 1.93 11.10 0.93
CA GLY A 107 1.39 11.78 -0.24
C GLY A 107 1.28 10.92 -1.48
N ASN A 108 1.41 9.61 -1.36
CA ASN A 108 1.14 8.71 -2.48
C ASN A 108 -0.35 8.50 -2.63
N TYR A 109 -0.86 8.56 -3.86
CA TYR A 109 -2.29 8.48 -4.11
C TYR A 109 -2.72 7.11 -4.59
N TYR A 110 -3.90 6.72 -4.13
CA TYR A 110 -4.56 5.47 -4.49
C TYR A 110 -6.01 5.76 -4.82
N VAL A 111 -6.70 4.80 -5.42
CA VAL A 111 -8.11 4.91 -5.76
C VAL A 111 -8.90 3.87 -4.99
N MET A 112 -10.00 4.29 -4.39
CA MET A 112 -10.98 3.39 -3.77
C MET A 112 -12.22 3.36 -4.64
N ALA A 113 -12.70 2.16 -4.94
CA ALA A 113 -13.87 1.96 -5.79
C ALA A 113 -14.93 1.15 -5.06
N LYS A 114 -16.18 1.48 -5.34
CA LYS A 114 -17.30 0.71 -4.83
C LYS A 114 -17.33 -0.66 -5.50
N ASN A 115 -17.47 -1.71 -4.71
CA ASN A 115 -17.61 -3.05 -5.24
C ASN A 115 -18.91 -3.14 -6.03
N THR A 116 -18.82 -3.66 -7.26
CA THR A 116 -19.97 -3.72 -8.18
C THR A 116 -20.60 -5.10 -8.27
N THR A 117 -20.08 -6.09 -7.56
CA THR A 117 -20.64 -7.45 -7.60
C THR A 117 -21.52 -7.77 -6.42
#